data_1870fd00bb200896baf22621519a1a43
#
_entry.id   1870fd00bb200896baf22621519a1a43
#
_cell.length_a   1.000
_cell.length_b   1.000
_cell.length_c   1.000
_cell.angle_alpha   90.00
_cell.angle_beta   90.00
_cell.angle_gamma   90.00
#
_symmetry.space_group_name_H-M   'P 1'
#
loop_
_entity.id
_entity.type
_entity.pdbx_description
1 polymer ?
#
loop_
_entity_poly.entity_id
_entity_poly.type
_entity_poly.pdbx_seq_one_letter_code
_entity_poly.pdbx_strand_id
1 'polypeptide(L)'
;MNQDPNSKETIEELPSPETNAKSDVTANSRLDHSDSTQNRHSVAQSAPTSAENQKQEQTEPTNMQKKPVSSIVKLIAIVLLICVLGLIAFGLWKSYQPKEVELQGRVEAETIHIATKVPSRIEEIYVHEGQKVHKNQELVRLYSPEVDAKKQQALASLQSALALQSTTDRGSQDENIASLYANWQSLKAQQELAQTTYTRGAHLFQEGVISRQRRDEMQAAARSSAQMTEAAYQQYARAQRGSTPQQKSTADAQVDIANAAVAEANALEAETKLLSPVNGTISKTYAKPSELVAIGVPVASIILDDDISISLNVREDQYRSVYQAQTMQGYVPALDKTANFKVKNIDAEGEFATIKTTRQTGGYDIRSFKVHLVPEQAMPELKVGMSVLFKVKEAP
;
A
#
# COMPACT_ATOMS: atom_id res chain seq x y z
N MET A 1 -52.55 40.47 16.20
CA MET A 1 -52.73 40.63 14.76
C MET A 1 -51.68 39.70 14.16
N ASN A 2 -52.04 38.46 14.07
CA ASN A 2 -52.35 37.64 12.87
C ASN A 2 -51.22 37.76 11.84
N GLN A 3 -50.60 36.74 11.39
CA GLN A 3 -50.98 35.40 10.98
C GLN A 3 -49.72 34.49 10.85
N ASP A 4 -49.91 33.26 11.23
CA ASP A 4 -49.29 32.01 10.91
C ASP A 4 -49.46 31.61 9.44
N PRO A 5 -49.07 30.39 9.06
CA PRO A 5 -47.81 29.74 8.77
C PRO A 5 -47.87 29.02 7.40
N ASN A 6 -46.83 28.25 7.14
CA ASN A 6 -46.88 27.12 6.19
C ASN A 6 -46.41 27.37 4.74
N SER A 7 -45.20 26.99 4.44
CA SER A 7 -44.88 26.44 3.13
C SER A 7 -44.00 25.20 3.32
N LYS A 8 -44.60 24.07 3.14
CA LYS A 8 -43.98 22.78 2.88
C LYS A 8 -43.27 22.89 1.54
N GLU A 9 -41.99 22.79 1.52
CA GLU A 9 -41.25 22.52 0.29
C GLU A 9 -40.94 21.02 0.22
N THR A 10 -41.51 20.47 -0.80
CA THR A 10 -41.50 19.10 -1.28
C THR A 10 -40.09 18.71 -1.69
N ILE A 11 -39.57 17.65 -1.10
CA ILE A 11 -38.36 16.98 -1.51
C ILE A 11 -38.69 16.16 -2.77
N GLU A 12 -38.15 16.57 -3.88
CA GLU A 12 -38.21 15.87 -5.16
C GLU A 12 -37.17 14.75 -5.16
N GLU A 13 -37.63 13.53 -5.11
CA GLU A 13 -36.89 12.29 -5.29
C GLU A 13 -36.46 12.15 -6.76
N LEU A 14 -35.16 12.04 -7.01
CA LEU A 14 -34.60 11.63 -8.30
C LEU A 14 -34.43 10.12 -8.31
N PRO A 15 -34.88 9.43 -9.38
CA PRO A 15 -34.88 7.98 -9.45
C PRO A 15 -33.51 7.40 -9.83
N SER A 16 -33.21 6.27 -9.19
CA SER A 16 -32.13 5.35 -9.52
C SER A 16 -32.36 4.69 -10.88
N PRO A 17 -31.33 4.37 -11.69
CA PRO A 17 -31.49 3.55 -12.86
C PRO A 17 -31.46 2.07 -12.51
N GLU A 18 -32.55 1.41 -12.79
CA GLU A 18 -32.75 -0.03 -12.79
C GLU A 18 -31.88 -0.75 -13.83
N THR A 19 -31.31 -1.82 -13.35
CA THR A 19 -30.84 -3.00 -14.06
C THR A 19 -31.91 -3.56 -14.99
N ASN A 20 -31.59 -3.81 -16.25
CA ASN A 20 -32.33 -4.81 -17.04
C ASN A 20 -31.39 -5.64 -17.91
N ALA A 21 -31.21 -6.88 -17.47
CA ALA A 21 -30.76 -8.00 -18.26
C ALA A 21 -31.99 -8.67 -18.87
N LYS A 22 -31.93 -9.00 -20.12
CA LYS A 22 -32.53 -10.20 -20.79
C LYS A 22 -32.44 -10.00 -22.28
N SER A 23 -31.66 -10.89 -22.93
CA SER A 23 -32.09 -12.08 -23.64
C SER A 23 -32.83 -11.85 -24.94
N ASP A 24 -32.34 -12.47 -25.90
CA ASP A 24 -32.91 -13.31 -26.94
C ASP A 24 -32.32 -12.97 -28.31
N VAL A 25 -31.59 -13.91 -28.88
CA VAL A 25 -31.94 -15.11 -29.63
C VAL A 25 -32.40 -14.80 -31.06
N THR A 26 -31.87 -15.63 -31.90
CA THR A 26 -32.23 -15.96 -33.30
C THR A 26 -31.63 -15.05 -34.36
N ALA A 27 -30.94 -15.61 -35.19
CA ALA A 27 -31.05 -16.67 -36.18
C ALA A 27 -30.73 -16.14 -37.56
N ASN A 28 -30.07 -16.98 -38.26
CA ASN A 28 -30.22 -17.23 -39.70
C ASN A 28 -29.43 -16.35 -40.68
N SER A 29 -28.62 -16.95 -41.39
CA SER A 29 -28.79 -17.61 -42.70
C SER A 29 -27.40 -17.81 -43.31
N ARG A 30 -27.09 -19.06 -43.64
CA ARG A 30 -27.20 -19.67 -44.95
C ARG A 30 -26.49 -18.94 -46.07
N LEU A 31 -25.55 -19.62 -46.59
CA LEU A 31 -25.37 -20.09 -47.97
C LEU A 31 -23.89 -20.46 -48.11
N ASP A 32 -23.53 -21.65 -48.36
CA ASP A 32 -23.76 -22.56 -49.45
C ASP A 32 -22.55 -22.66 -50.38
N HIS A 33 -22.35 -23.88 -50.74
CA HIS A 33 -21.67 -24.46 -51.90
C HIS A 33 -20.22 -24.87 -51.70
N SER A 34 -20.05 -26.08 -51.69
CA SER A 34 -19.98 -27.16 -52.72
C SER A 34 -18.50 -27.47 -52.98
N ASP A 35 -18.04 -28.62 -53.21
CA ASP A 35 -18.57 -29.82 -53.82
C ASP A 35 -17.46 -30.88 -53.79
N SER A 36 -17.90 -32.12 -53.64
CA SER A 36 -17.55 -33.32 -54.41
C SER A 36 -16.07 -33.78 -54.30
N THR A 37 -15.79 -35.02 -54.18
CA THR A 37 -16.27 -36.28 -54.71
C THR A 37 -15.56 -37.41 -53.98
N GLN A 38 -16.23 -38.38 -53.41
CA GLN A 38 -16.61 -39.69 -53.92
C GLN A 38 -15.42 -40.53 -54.38
N ASN A 39 -15.15 -41.63 -53.66
CA ASN A 39 -15.37 -43.04 -54.14
C ASN A 39 -14.90 -43.98 -53.01
N ARG A 40 -15.76 -44.75 -52.38
CA ARG A 40 -16.50 -45.99 -52.67
C ARG A 40 -15.64 -47.02 -53.35
N HIS A 41 -15.42 -48.13 -52.69
CA HIS A 41 -15.98 -49.48 -52.85
C HIS A 41 -15.18 -50.39 -51.92
N SER A 42 -15.78 -50.97 -50.94
CA SER A 42 -16.70 -52.11 -50.84
C SER A 42 -16.06 -53.43 -51.28
N VAL A 43 -16.03 -54.27 -50.32
CA VAL A 43 -16.80 -55.53 -50.18
C VAL A 43 -16.07 -56.80 -50.61
N ALA A 44 -15.94 -57.63 -49.63
CA ALA A 44 -16.44 -59.01 -49.49
C ALA A 44 -15.60 -60.11 -50.08
N GLN A 45 -15.30 -61.03 -49.18
CA GLN A 45 -15.78 -62.39 -49.16
C GLN A 45 -15.40 -63.27 -50.37
N SER A 46 -14.61 -64.25 -50.06
CA SER A 46 -15.07 -65.68 -50.08
C SER A 46 -13.86 -66.60 -50.17
N ALA A 47 -13.80 -67.51 -49.25
CA ALA A 47 -13.25 -68.84 -49.52
C ALA A 47 -14.21 -69.56 -50.51
N PRO A 48 -13.86 -70.58 -51.24
CA PRO A 48 -13.46 -71.86 -50.67
C PRO A 48 -12.48 -72.72 -51.51
N THR A 49 -11.89 -73.71 -50.89
CA THR A 49 -11.88 -75.16 -51.13
C THR A 49 -11.18 -75.74 -52.36
N SER A 50 -10.49 -76.76 -52.04
CA SER A 50 -10.22 -78.05 -52.71
C SER A 50 -8.83 -78.15 -53.34
N ALA A 51 -8.17 -79.00 -52.70
CA ALA A 51 -7.95 -80.42 -52.89
C ALA A 51 -6.73 -80.72 -53.71
N GLU A 52 -5.96 -81.54 -53.07
CA GLU A 52 -5.44 -82.85 -53.55
C GLU A 52 -4.18 -82.77 -54.41
N ASN A 53 -3.09 -83.17 -53.90
CA ASN A 53 -2.62 -84.50 -54.14
C ASN A 53 -1.32 -84.88 -53.38
N GLN A 54 -1.38 -86.08 -52.88
CA GLN A 54 -0.37 -86.90 -52.27
C GLN A 54 0.94 -86.97 -53.08
N LYS A 55 2.08 -86.96 -52.38
CA LYS A 55 3.08 -87.98 -52.54
C LYS A 55 3.90 -88.20 -51.30
N GLN A 56 3.69 -89.28 -50.65
CA GLN A 56 4.60 -89.91 -49.69
C GLN A 56 5.92 -90.20 -50.37
N GLU A 57 7.00 -89.80 -49.69
CA GLU A 57 8.25 -90.52 -49.81
C GLU A 57 8.92 -90.59 -48.46
N GLN A 58 8.87 -91.78 -47.88
CA GLN A 58 9.65 -92.20 -46.70
C GLN A 58 11.12 -92.13 -47.04
N THR A 59 11.87 -91.52 -46.23
CA THR A 59 13.26 -91.90 -46.02
C THR A 59 13.65 -91.75 -44.59
N GLU A 60 14.31 -92.74 -44.10
CA GLU A 60 14.73 -93.13 -42.76
C GLU A 60 15.50 -92.06 -41.97
N PRO A 61 15.58 -92.20 -40.64
CA PRO A 61 16.29 -91.27 -39.77
C PRO A 61 17.81 -91.48 -39.83
N THR A 62 18.51 -90.58 -40.43
CA THR A 62 19.95 -90.54 -40.33
C THR A 62 20.36 -89.98 -38.96
N ASN A 63 20.89 -90.86 -38.22
CA ASN A 63 21.52 -90.64 -36.90
C ASN A 63 22.69 -89.64 -37.07
N MET A 64 22.44 -88.34 -36.82
CA MET A 64 23.54 -87.38 -36.68
C MET A 64 24.16 -87.47 -35.28
N GLN A 65 25.24 -88.21 -35.21
CA GLN A 65 26.14 -88.21 -34.08
C GLN A 65 26.51 -86.69 -33.70
N LYS A 66 26.05 -86.28 -32.51
CA LYS A 66 26.54 -85.04 -31.86
C LYS A 66 28.04 -85.16 -31.62
N LYS A 67 28.84 -84.52 -32.49
CA LYS A 67 30.26 -84.28 -32.20
C LYS A 67 30.33 -83.53 -30.88
N PRO A 68 31.20 -83.95 -29.93
CA PRO A 68 31.36 -83.20 -28.67
C PRO A 68 31.88 -81.81 -29.03
N VAL A 69 31.06 -80.80 -28.76
CA VAL A 69 31.49 -79.36 -28.82
C VAL A 69 32.74 -79.25 -28.00
N SER A 70 33.86 -78.89 -28.65
CA SER A 70 35.15 -78.73 -28.01
C SER A 70 35.00 -77.87 -26.75
N SER A 71 35.55 -78.30 -25.63
CA SER A 71 35.51 -77.61 -24.34
C SER A 71 35.91 -76.10 -24.46
N ILE A 72 36.70 -75.81 -25.48
CA ILE A 72 37.09 -74.43 -25.81
C ILE A 72 35.91 -73.60 -26.30
N VAL A 73 34.99 -74.16 -27.14
CA VAL A 73 33.79 -73.45 -27.62
C VAL A 73 32.80 -73.16 -26.47
N LYS A 74 32.69 -74.12 -25.52
CA LYS A 74 31.88 -73.88 -24.30
C LYS A 74 32.49 -72.81 -23.44
N LEU A 75 33.81 -72.73 -23.32
CA LEU A 75 34.51 -71.71 -22.54
C LEU A 75 34.39 -70.36 -23.18
N ILE A 76 34.50 -70.26 -24.52
CA ILE A 76 34.26 -69.00 -25.28
C ILE A 76 32.81 -68.56 -25.12
N ALA A 77 31.85 -69.46 -25.18
CA ALA A 77 30.41 -69.14 -25.01
C ALA A 77 30.13 -68.63 -23.57
N ILE A 78 30.77 -69.20 -22.55
CA ILE A 78 30.64 -68.75 -21.13
C ILE A 78 31.28 -67.35 -20.97
N VAL A 79 32.46 -67.11 -21.51
CA VAL A 79 33.12 -65.79 -21.46
C VAL A 79 32.29 -64.74 -22.18
N LEU A 80 31.69 -65.06 -23.33
CA LEU A 80 30.84 -64.15 -24.08
C LEU A 80 29.52 -63.84 -23.28
N LEU A 81 28.96 -64.88 -22.64
CA LEU A 81 27.79 -64.70 -21.73
C LEU A 81 28.13 -63.79 -20.53
N ILE A 82 29.28 -63.96 -19.93
CA ILE A 82 29.71 -63.11 -18.81
C ILE A 82 29.96 -61.68 -19.28
N CYS A 83 30.54 -61.48 -20.48
CA CYS A 83 30.70 -60.15 -21.08
C CYS A 83 29.34 -59.48 -21.35
N VAL A 84 28.37 -60.19 -21.87
CA VAL A 84 27.02 -59.67 -22.11
C VAL A 84 26.30 -59.33 -20.81
N LEU A 85 26.39 -60.18 -19.78
CA LEU A 85 25.87 -59.91 -18.45
C LEU A 85 26.57 -58.72 -17.82
N GLY A 86 27.88 -58.59 -17.97
CA GLY A 86 28.65 -57.45 -17.51
C GLY A 86 28.25 -56.15 -18.20
N LEU A 87 27.98 -56.17 -19.50
CA LEU A 87 27.47 -54.99 -20.24
C LEU A 87 26.07 -54.61 -19.82
N ILE A 88 25.20 -55.62 -19.57
CA ILE A 88 23.83 -55.37 -19.08
C ILE A 88 23.92 -54.76 -17.66
N ALA A 89 24.72 -55.34 -16.76
CA ALA A 89 24.91 -54.84 -15.42
C ALA A 89 25.49 -53.42 -15.40
N PHE A 90 26.47 -53.15 -16.27
CA PHE A 90 27.04 -51.82 -16.44
C PHE A 90 26.03 -50.82 -17.02
N GLY A 91 25.22 -51.22 -17.99
CA GLY A 91 24.17 -50.42 -18.57
C GLY A 91 23.08 -50.08 -17.53
N LEU A 92 22.67 -51.09 -16.74
CA LEU A 92 21.72 -50.88 -15.62
C LEU A 92 22.34 -49.96 -14.54
N TRP A 93 23.59 -50.18 -14.13
CA TRP A 93 24.27 -49.33 -13.15
C TRP A 93 24.35 -47.89 -13.64
N LYS A 94 24.71 -47.65 -14.91
CA LYS A 94 24.73 -46.32 -15.51
C LYS A 94 23.33 -45.72 -15.66
N SER A 95 22.29 -46.51 -15.90
CA SER A 95 20.89 -46.07 -15.98
C SER A 95 20.31 -45.69 -14.62
N TYR A 96 20.80 -46.30 -13.55
CA TYR A 96 20.39 -45.99 -12.17
C TYR A 96 21.18 -44.80 -11.54
N GLN A 97 22.14 -44.22 -12.26
CA GLN A 97 22.77 -43.01 -11.74
C GLN A 97 21.76 -41.86 -11.76
N PRO A 98 21.59 -41.11 -10.64
CA PRO A 98 20.68 -39.99 -10.58
C PRO A 98 21.11 -38.94 -11.63
N LYS A 99 20.16 -38.57 -12.47
CA LYS A 99 20.39 -37.51 -13.47
C LYS A 99 20.51 -36.18 -12.76
N GLU A 100 21.52 -35.41 -13.12
CA GLU A 100 21.62 -34.03 -12.69
C GLU A 100 20.68 -33.19 -13.53
N VAL A 101 19.77 -32.46 -12.86
CA VAL A 101 18.87 -31.50 -13.48
C VAL A 101 19.41 -30.10 -13.20
N GLU A 102 19.51 -29.28 -14.23
CA GLU A 102 19.87 -27.88 -14.08
C GLU A 102 18.60 -27.06 -13.81
N LEU A 103 18.57 -26.41 -12.65
CA LEU A 103 17.54 -25.47 -12.26
C LEU A 103 18.05 -24.05 -12.46
N GLN A 104 17.26 -23.22 -13.12
CA GLN A 104 17.60 -21.82 -13.34
C GLN A 104 16.89 -20.98 -12.29
N GLY A 105 17.69 -20.32 -11.44
CA GLY A 105 17.25 -19.25 -10.55
C GLY A 105 17.44 -17.89 -11.19
N ARG A 106 16.70 -16.91 -10.70
CA ARG A 106 16.79 -15.52 -11.10
C ARG A 106 17.14 -14.66 -9.90
N VAL A 107 18.06 -13.74 -10.07
CA VAL A 107 18.41 -12.76 -9.06
C VAL A 107 17.27 -11.74 -8.94
N GLU A 108 16.74 -11.62 -7.74
CA GLU A 108 15.70 -10.67 -7.36
C GLU A 108 16.20 -9.85 -6.16
N ALA A 109 15.64 -8.67 -5.97
CA ALA A 109 15.85 -7.87 -4.77
C ALA A 109 14.55 -7.16 -4.40
N GLU A 110 14.41 -6.82 -3.14
CA GLU A 110 13.26 -6.06 -2.68
C GLU A 110 13.25 -4.68 -3.34
N THR A 111 12.07 -4.29 -3.83
CA THR A 111 11.87 -3.03 -4.53
C THR A 111 10.88 -2.17 -3.77
N ILE A 112 11.30 -0.97 -3.40
CA ILE A 112 10.46 0.02 -2.73
C ILE A 112 9.98 1.02 -3.77
N HIS A 113 8.66 1.22 -3.82
CA HIS A 113 8.04 2.21 -4.68
C HIS A 113 7.88 3.53 -3.92
N ILE A 114 8.41 4.60 -4.51
CA ILE A 114 8.30 5.96 -3.99
C ILE A 114 7.12 6.62 -4.66
N ALA A 115 6.08 6.91 -3.87
CA ALA A 115 4.85 7.52 -4.32
C ALA A 115 4.57 8.82 -3.57
N THR A 116 3.81 9.74 -4.21
CA THR A 116 3.39 10.98 -3.57
C THR A 116 2.16 10.77 -2.69
N LYS A 117 2.09 11.53 -1.58
CA LYS A 117 0.91 11.62 -0.71
C LYS A 117 0.02 12.82 -1.02
N VAL A 118 0.48 13.71 -1.89
CA VAL A 118 -0.27 14.90 -2.29
C VAL A 118 -0.40 14.98 -3.81
N PRO A 119 -1.55 15.38 -4.35
CA PRO A 119 -1.69 15.61 -5.79
C PRO A 119 -0.76 16.77 -6.18
N SER A 120 0.08 16.55 -7.17
CA SER A 120 1.14 17.50 -7.47
C SER A 120 1.66 17.33 -8.90
N ARG A 121 2.37 18.34 -9.38
CA ARG A 121 3.11 18.29 -10.64
C ARG A 121 4.58 18.09 -10.36
N ILE A 122 5.25 17.26 -11.14
CA ILE A 122 6.69 17.09 -11.05
C ILE A 122 7.38 18.36 -11.51
N GLU A 123 8.09 19.00 -10.60
CA GLU A 123 8.90 20.17 -10.89
C GLU A 123 10.24 19.75 -11.46
N GLU A 124 10.97 18.89 -10.76
CA GLU A 124 12.30 18.43 -11.12
C GLU A 124 12.58 17.02 -10.63
N ILE A 125 13.36 16.25 -11.41
CA ILE A 125 13.83 14.92 -11.05
C ILE A 125 15.36 14.98 -10.96
N TYR A 126 15.91 14.67 -9.78
CA TYR A 126 17.34 14.77 -9.47
C TYR A 126 18.10 13.49 -9.70
N VAL A 127 17.40 12.39 -10.02
CA VAL A 127 17.99 11.06 -10.14
C VAL A 127 17.68 10.43 -11.49
N HIS A 128 18.49 9.46 -11.88
CA HIS A 128 18.30 8.67 -13.10
C HIS A 128 18.39 7.17 -12.80
N GLU A 129 17.85 6.35 -13.70
CA GLU A 129 17.86 4.89 -13.57
C GLU A 129 19.30 4.36 -13.48
N GLY A 130 19.54 3.42 -12.57
CA GLY A 130 20.86 2.87 -12.28
C GLY A 130 21.73 3.70 -11.32
N GLN A 131 21.27 4.89 -10.87
CA GLN A 131 21.98 5.72 -9.91
C GLN A 131 21.84 5.17 -8.50
N LYS A 132 22.96 5.14 -7.74
CA LYS A 132 22.95 4.85 -6.31
C LYS A 132 22.44 6.06 -5.53
N VAL A 133 21.57 5.81 -4.55
CA VAL A 133 20.99 6.81 -3.69
C VAL A 133 21.15 6.42 -2.22
N HIS A 134 21.21 7.43 -1.37
CA HIS A 134 21.31 7.27 0.08
C HIS A 134 19.97 7.64 0.74
N LYS A 135 19.76 7.08 1.93
CA LYS A 135 18.61 7.45 2.77
C LYS A 135 18.55 8.96 2.99
N ASN A 136 17.35 9.53 2.88
CA ASN A 136 17.05 10.97 2.96
C ASN A 136 17.63 11.82 1.80
N GLN A 137 18.15 11.22 0.74
CA GLN A 137 18.51 11.94 -0.47
C GLN A 137 17.25 12.38 -1.21
N GLU A 138 17.19 13.63 -1.65
CA GLU A 138 16.10 14.15 -2.49
C GLU A 138 16.15 13.50 -3.87
N LEU A 139 15.05 12.90 -4.28
CA LEU A 139 14.90 12.19 -5.55
C LEU A 139 14.14 13.03 -6.56
N VAL A 140 13.03 13.60 -6.11
CA VAL A 140 12.10 14.35 -6.95
C VAL A 140 11.52 15.50 -6.13
N ARG A 141 11.41 16.66 -6.77
CA ARG A 141 10.69 17.81 -6.25
C ARG A 141 9.34 17.92 -6.96
N LEU A 142 8.32 18.12 -6.14
CA LEU A 142 6.95 18.27 -6.58
C LEU A 142 6.48 19.70 -6.32
N TYR A 143 5.63 20.20 -7.18
CA TYR A 143 4.91 21.45 -7.02
C TYR A 143 3.41 21.21 -6.85
N SER A 144 2.85 21.69 -5.73
CA SER A 144 1.43 21.58 -5.43
C SER A 144 0.87 22.93 -5.00
N PRO A 145 0.17 23.64 -5.89
CA PRO A 145 -0.48 24.91 -5.54
C PRO A 145 -1.49 24.78 -4.41
N GLU A 146 -2.09 23.59 -4.25
CA GLU A 146 -3.05 23.30 -3.19
C GLU A 146 -2.38 23.27 -1.82
N VAL A 147 -1.19 22.71 -1.71
CA VAL A 147 -0.39 22.69 -0.48
C VAL A 147 0.05 24.10 -0.12
N ASP A 148 0.50 24.89 -1.09
CA ASP A 148 0.87 26.28 -0.89
C ASP A 148 -0.31 27.12 -0.41
N ALA A 149 -1.49 26.97 -1.04
CA ALA A 149 -2.71 27.65 -0.64
C ALA A 149 -3.13 27.26 0.80
N LYS A 150 -3.06 25.96 1.14
CA LYS A 150 -3.35 25.46 2.50
C LYS A 150 -2.40 26.05 3.55
N LYS A 151 -1.12 26.17 3.21
CA LYS A 151 -0.10 26.80 4.07
C LYS A 151 -0.42 28.27 4.31
N GLN A 152 -0.74 29.02 3.25
CA GLN A 152 -1.12 30.42 3.38
C GLN A 152 -2.39 30.61 4.22
N GLN A 153 -3.38 29.75 4.04
CA GLN A 153 -4.60 29.74 4.85
C GLN A 153 -4.30 29.48 6.33
N ALA A 154 -3.45 28.50 6.63
CA ALA A 154 -3.06 28.18 8.01
C ALA A 154 -2.30 29.36 8.68
N LEU A 155 -1.39 30.00 7.95
CA LEU A 155 -0.66 31.18 8.43
C LEU A 155 -1.60 32.35 8.69
N ALA A 156 -2.57 32.61 7.81
CA ALA A 156 -3.57 33.65 8.00
C ALA A 156 -4.47 33.37 9.20
N SER A 157 -4.84 32.10 9.42
CA SER A 157 -5.59 31.68 10.61
C SER A 157 -4.79 31.91 11.89
N LEU A 158 -3.50 31.57 11.91
CA LEU A 158 -2.62 31.84 13.04
C LEU A 158 -2.50 33.33 13.34
N GLN A 159 -2.33 34.16 12.31
CA GLN A 159 -2.28 35.60 12.47
C GLN A 159 -3.58 36.16 13.07
N SER A 160 -4.74 35.66 12.64
CA SER A 160 -6.04 36.02 13.21
C SER A 160 -6.17 35.60 14.67
N ALA A 161 -5.74 34.38 15.02
CA ALA A 161 -5.77 33.89 16.41
C ALA A 161 -4.84 34.71 17.32
N LEU A 162 -3.63 35.08 16.87
CA LEU A 162 -2.70 35.94 17.60
C LEU A 162 -3.26 37.34 17.79
N ALA A 163 -3.96 37.91 16.80
CA ALA A 163 -4.62 39.19 16.93
C ALA A 163 -5.74 39.14 17.98
N LEU A 164 -6.53 38.05 18.00
CA LEU A 164 -7.55 37.82 19.01
C LEU A 164 -6.94 37.71 20.43
N GLN A 165 -5.86 36.92 20.57
CA GLN A 165 -5.13 36.77 21.83
C GLN A 165 -4.63 38.13 22.31
N SER A 166 -3.99 38.93 21.46
CA SER A 166 -3.48 40.27 21.76
C SER A 166 -4.58 41.20 22.22
N THR A 167 -5.77 41.19 21.55
CA THR A 167 -6.91 42.02 22.01
C THR A 167 -7.49 41.54 23.32
N THR A 168 -7.54 40.23 23.55
CA THR A 168 -8.00 39.62 24.80
C THR A 168 -7.06 39.94 25.95
N ASP A 169 -5.75 39.90 25.72
CA ASP A 169 -4.75 40.20 26.74
C ASP A 169 -4.74 41.67 27.12
N ARG A 170 -4.90 42.57 26.16
CA ARG A 170 -4.99 43.99 26.39
C ARG A 170 -6.24 44.38 27.20
N GLY A 171 -7.32 43.66 27.05
CA GLY A 171 -8.57 43.95 27.74
C GLY A 171 -9.30 45.17 27.21
N SER A 172 -9.98 45.92 28.11
CA SER A 172 -10.65 47.16 27.75
C SER A 172 -9.62 48.26 27.40
N GLN A 173 -9.97 49.06 26.41
CA GLN A 173 -9.13 50.21 26.00
C GLN A 173 -9.11 51.24 27.13
N ASP A 174 -7.96 51.91 27.31
CA ASP A 174 -7.75 52.90 28.37
C ASP A 174 -8.77 54.04 28.32
N GLU A 175 -9.17 54.46 27.12
CA GLU A 175 -10.21 55.47 26.90
C GLU A 175 -11.56 55.06 27.46
N ASN A 176 -11.92 53.75 27.28
CA ASN A 176 -13.17 53.23 27.83
C ASN A 176 -13.12 53.16 29.35
N ILE A 177 -11.99 52.76 29.94
CA ILE A 177 -11.76 52.75 31.39
C ILE A 177 -11.87 54.15 31.95
N ALA A 178 -11.25 55.13 31.30
CA ALA A 178 -11.31 56.54 31.67
C ALA A 178 -12.73 57.11 31.61
N SER A 179 -13.48 56.77 30.58
CA SER A 179 -14.88 57.18 30.40
C SER A 179 -15.78 56.62 31.52
N LEU A 180 -15.64 55.33 31.82
CA LEU A 180 -16.42 54.69 32.93
C LEU A 180 -16.05 55.24 34.31
N TYR A 181 -14.75 55.57 34.51
CA TYR A 181 -14.29 56.24 35.71
C TYR A 181 -14.93 57.61 35.88
N ALA A 182 -14.94 58.44 34.82
CA ALA A 182 -15.56 59.78 34.86
C ALA A 182 -17.05 59.69 35.12
N ASN A 183 -17.75 58.73 34.51
CA ASN A 183 -19.19 58.48 34.81
C ASN A 183 -19.43 58.10 36.28
N TRP A 184 -18.62 57.17 36.83
CA TRP A 184 -18.72 56.79 38.23
C TRP A 184 -18.47 58.00 39.13
N GLN A 185 -17.47 58.85 38.88
CA GLN A 185 -17.18 60.05 39.66
C GLN A 185 -18.36 61.07 39.62
N SER A 186 -19.02 61.24 38.46
CA SER A 186 -20.18 62.08 38.30
C SER A 186 -21.35 61.60 39.18
N LEU A 187 -21.65 60.29 39.12
CA LEU A 187 -22.72 59.69 39.93
C LEU A 187 -22.40 59.70 41.41
N LYS A 188 -21.14 59.57 41.80
CA LYS A 188 -20.67 59.70 43.18
C LYS A 188 -20.94 61.10 43.73
N ALA A 189 -20.67 62.16 42.96
CA ALA A 189 -20.95 63.55 43.37
C ALA A 189 -22.50 63.77 43.54
N GLN A 190 -23.31 63.13 42.64
CA GLN A 190 -24.80 63.19 42.79
C GLN A 190 -25.30 62.46 44.06
N GLN A 191 -24.68 61.32 44.39
CA GLN A 191 -24.97 60.57 45.62
C GLN A 191 -24.64 61.40 46.86
N GLU A 192 -23.49 62.02 46.89
CA GLU A 192 -23.07 62.88 48.00
C GLU A 192 -24.07 64.04 48.19
N LEU A 193 -24.49 64.67 47.09
CA LEU A 193 -25.55 65.73 47.15
C LEU A 193 -26.83 65.22 47.70
N ALA A 194 -27.37 64.08 47.16
CA ALA A 194 -28.61 63.49 47.60
C ALA A 194 -28.57 63.01 49.04
N GLN A 195 -27.46 62.46 49.50
CA GLN A 195 -27.24 62.03 50.88
C GLN A 195 -27.21 63.27 51.86
N THR A 196 -26.48 64.32 51.47
CA THR A 196 -26.45 65.57 52.24
C THR A 196 -27.83 66.20 52.35
N THR A 197 -28.59 66.20 51.23
CA THR A 197 -29.97 66.71 51.17
C THR A 197 -30.88 65.90 52.07
N TYR A 198 -30.76 64.57 52.05
CA TYR A 198 -31.52 63.70 52.94
C TYR A 198 -31.19 63.93 54.43
N THR A 199 -29.88 63.99 54.77
CA THR A 199 -29.46 64.25 56.16
C THR A 199 -30.01 65.55 56.68
N ARG A 200 -29.92 66.63 55.89
CA ARG A 200 -30.52 67.93 56.22
C ARG A 200 -32.06 67.82 56.36
N GLY A 201 -32.71 67.16 55.44
CA GLY A 201 -34.18 66.93 55.47
C GLY A 201 -34.59 66.13 56.71
N ALA A 202 -33.85 65.10 57.11
CA ALA A 202 -34.10 64.33 58.33
C ALA A 202 -34.10 65.17 59.60
N HIS A 203 -33.14 66.11 59.71
CA HIS A 203 -33.11 67.08 60.80
C HIS A 203 -34.32 68.00 60.77
N LEU A 204 -34.66 68.61 59.64
CA LEU A 204 -35.86 69.47 59.49
C LEU A 204 -37.19 68.75 59.81
N PHE A 205 -37.23 67.46 59.51
CA PHE A 205 -38.34 66.65 59.92
C PHE A 205 -38.44 66.44 61.43
N GLN A 206 -37.37 66.22 62.11
CA GLN A 206 -37.27 66.13 63.59
C GLN A 206 -37.70 67.42 64.25
N GLU A 207 -37.34 68.58 63.63
CA GLU A 207 -37.79 69.90 64.06
C GLU A 207 -39.23 70.21 63.65
N GLY A 208 -39.95 69.33 62.93
CA GLY A 208 -41.34 69.54 62.51
C GLY A 208 -41.52 70.54 61.36
N VAL A 209 -40.44 70.91 60.66
CA VAL A 209 -40.41 71.92 59.56
C VAL A 209 -40.91 71.32 58.21
N ILE A 210 -40.71 70.02 57.99
CA ILE A 210 -41.18 69.38 56.76
C ILE A 210 -42.03 68.16 56.99
N SER A 211 -42.84 67.74 55.98
CA SER A 211 -43.73 66.60 56.06
C SER A 211 -42.96 65.28 55.96
N ARG A 212 -43.60 64.23 56.51
CA ARG A 212 -43.05 62.86 56.38
C ARG A 212 -42.89 62.47 54.92
N GLN A 213 -43.82 62.78 54.05
CA GLN A 213 -43.69 62.52 52.61
C GLN A 213 -42.41 63.10 52.02
N ARG A 214 -42.11 64.36 52.34
CA ARG A 214 -40.97 65.05 51.83
C ARG A 214 -39.63 64.41 52.28
N ARG A 215 -39.59 63.99 53.55
CA ARG A 215 -38.44 63.25 54.10
C ARG A 215 -38.27 61.90 53.34
N ASP A 216 -39.38 61.13 53.11
CA ASP A 216 -39.37 59.85 52.45
C ASP A 216 -38.97 59.98 50.98
N GLU A 217 -39.39 61.05 50.27
CA GLU A 217 -38.92 61.39 48.92
C GLU A 217 -37.39 61.60 48.87
N MET A 218 -36.84 62.38 49.81
CA MET A 218 -35.38 62.62 49.92
C MET A 218 -34.63 61.34 50.24
N GLN A 219 -35.19 60.50 51.11
CA GLN A 219 -34.62 59.20 51.41
C GLN A 219 -34.62 58.27 50.20
N ALA A 220 -35.73 58.24 49.45
CA ALA A 220 -35.78 57.45 48.22
C ALA A 220 -34.80 57.94 47.18
N ALA A 221 -34.62 59.27 47.02
CA ALA A 221 -33.63 59.86 46.12
C ALA A 221 -32.20 59.51 46.53
N ALA A 222 -31.87 59.57 47.84
CA ALA A 222 -30.54 59.18 48.34
C ALA A 222 -30.27 57.70 48.15
N ARG A 223 -31.25 56.82 48.33
CA ARG A 223 -31.09 55.39 48.06
C ARG A 223 -30.95 55.12 46.59
N SER A 224 -31.73 55.74 45.72
CA SER A 224 -31.62 55.60 44.28
C SER A 224 -30.29 56.02 43.73
N SER A 225 -29.78 57.20 44.16
CA SER A 225 -28.48 57.69 43.76
C SER A 225 -27.31 56.79 44.24
N ALA A 226 -27.43 56.20 45.45
CA ALA A 226 -26.45 55.20 45.93
C ALA A 226 -26.41 53.96 45.07
N GLN A 227 -27.56 53.44 44.66
CA GLN A 227 -27.63 52.27 43.77
C GLN A 227 -27.07 52.57 42.37
N MET A 228 -27.32 53.77 41.83
CA MET A 228 -26.76 54.19 40.55
C MET A 228 -25.26 54.28 40.60
N THR A 229 -24.69 54.85 41.66
CA THR A 229 -23.25 54.96 41.89
C THR A 229 -22.59 53.60 41.99
N GLU A 230 -23.21 52.66 42.74
CA GLU A 230 -22.69 51.31 42.88
C GLU A 230 -22.69 50.57 41.50
N ALA A 231 -23.78 50.69 40.73
CA ALA A 231 -23.86 50.12 39.41
C ALA A 231 -22.76 50.62 38.44
N ALA A 232 -22.50 51.96 38.49
CA ALA A 232 -21.41 52.56 37.72
C ALA A 232 -20.02 52.11 38.17
N TYR A 233 -19.84 51.96 39.50
CA TYR A 233 -18.59 51.40 40.04
C TYR A 233 -18.37 49.98 39.59
N GLN A 234 -19.36 49.14 39.58
CA GLN A 234 -19.27 47.77 39.14
C GLN A 234 -18.91 47.69 37.62
N GLN A 235 -19.43 48.63 36.81
CA GLN A 235 -19.07 48.73 35.39
C GLN A 235 -17.60 49.12 35.22
N TYR A 236 -17.13 50.14 35.91
CA TYR A 236 -15.73 50.55 35.92
C TYR A 236 -14.79 49.43 36.40
N ALA A 237 -15.07 48.83 37.55
CA ALA A 237 -14.31 47.73 38.12
C ALA A 237 -14.22 46.51 37.21
N ARG A 238 -15.29 46.23 36.44
CA ARG A 238 -15.28 45.17 35.42
C ARG A 238 -14.36 45.49 34.26
N ALA A 239 -14.43 46.76 33.76
CA ALA A 239 -13.53 47.19 32.67
C ALA A 239 -12.06 47.19 33.11
N GLN A 240 -11.78 47.64 34.36
CA GLN A 240 -10.43 47.63 34.91
C GLN A 240 -9.84 46.24 35.11
N ARG A 241 -10.64 45.25 35.46
CA ARG A 241 -10.16 43.84 35.56
C ARG A 241 -9.81 43.24 34.21
N GLY A 242 -10.33 43.79 33.09
CA GLY A 242 -10.07 43.29 31.76
C GLY A 242 -10.73 41.96 31.47
N SER A 243 -10.12 41.20 30.57
CA SER A 243 -10.63 39.87 30.14
C SER A 243 -10.53 38.85 31.27
N THR A 244 -11.53 37.99 31.33
CA THR A 244 -11.57 36.89 32.32
C THR A 244 -10.53 35.81 31.99
N PRO A 245 -10.08 35.01 32.99
CA PRO A 245 -9.17 33.89 32.74
C PRO A 245 -9.70 32.93 31.70
N GLN A 246 -11.02 32.70 31.65
CA GLN A 246 -11.67 31.84 30.67
C GLN A 246 -11.55 32.40 29.25
N GLN A 247 -11.72 33.73 29.08
CA GLN A 247 -11.56 34.36 27.75
C GLN A 247 -10.12 34.25 27.28
N LYS A 248 -9.13 34.45 28.18
CA LYS A 248 -7.70 34.28 27.86
C LYS A 248 -7.39 32.84 27.46
N SER A 249 -7.83 31.88 28.29
CA SER A 249 -7.65 30.45 27.98
C SER A 249 -8.30 30.03 26.63
N THR A 250 -9.45 30.64 26.28
CA THR A 250 -10.08 30.39 24.98
C THR A 250 -9.25 30.97 23.83
N ALA A 251 -8.70 32.18 24.00
CA ALA A 251 -7.83 32.79 23.00
C ALA A 251 -6.52 32.00 22.81
N ASP A 252 -5.92 31.55 23.92
CA ASP A 252 -4.72 30.70 23.91
C ASP A 252 -5.00 29.38 23.16
N ALA A 253 -6.11 28.70 23.48
CA ALA A 253 -6.52 27.48 22.80
C ALA A 253 -6.74 27.70 21.28
N GLN A 254 -7.25 28.86 20.88
CA GLN A 254 -7.40 29.19 19.47
C GLN A 254 -6.05 29.36 18.76
N VAL A 255 -5.05 29.92 19.44
CA VAL A 255 -3.68 29.99 18.93
C VAL A 255 -3.06 28.60 18.80
N ASP A 256 -3.30 27.71 19.77
CA ASP A 256 -2.80 26.33 19.71
C ASP A 256 -3.42 25.55 18.54
N ILE A 257 -4.73 25.70 18.30
CA ILE A 257 -5.40 25.11 17.14
C ILE A 257 -4.81 25.63 15.82
N ALA A 258 -4.57 26.93 15.73
CA ALA A 258 -3.98 27.54 14.54
C ALA A 258 -2.52 27.09 14.31
N ASN A 259 -1.73 26.94 15.38
CA ASN A 259 -0.38 26.39 15.32
C ASN A 259 -0.39 24.94 14.83
N ALA A 260 -1.34 24.11 15.29
CA ALA A 260 -1.49 22.75 14.81
C ALA A 260 -1.84 22.71 13.30
N ALA A 261 -2.67 23.62 12.81
CA ALA A 261 -2.96 23.74 11.38
C ALA A 261 -1.74 24.15 10.54
N VAL A 262 -0.88 25.03 11.07
CA VAL A 262 0.40 25.40 10.43
C VAL A 262 1.35 24.19 10.41
N ALA A 263 1.42 23.42 11.49
CA ALA A 263 2.25 22.20 11.55
C ALA A 263 1.78 21.15 10.53
N GLU A 264 0.47 20.97 10.38
CA GLU A 264 -0.12 20.09 9.35
C GLU A 264 0.27 20.57 7.94
N ALA A 265 0.13 21.85 7.64
CA ALA A 265 0.48 22.41 6.33
C ALA A 265 1.98 22.26 6.03
N ASN A 266 2.86 22.46 7.00
CA ASN A 266 4.29 22.24 6.86
C ASN A 266 4.63 20.75 6.64
N ALA A 267 3.91 19.83 7.27
CA ALA A 267 4.07 18.39 7.02
C ALA A 267 3.67 18.01 5.58
N LEU A 268 2.58 18.60 5.08
CA LEU A 268 2.18 18.41 3.67
C LEU A 268 3.19 19.00 2.69
N GLU A 269 3.76 20.17 3.01
CA GLU A 269 4.83 20.76 2.20
C GLU A 269 6.09 19.87 2.20
N ALA A 270 6.45 19.25 3.33
CA ALA A 270 7.57 18.31 3.37
C ALA A 270 7.36 17.10 2.43
N GLU A 271 6.11 16.64 2.26
CA GLU A 271 5.76 15.54 1.35
C GLU A 271 5.88 15.94 -0.15
N THR A 272 6.07 17.23 -0.48
CA THR A 272 6.38 17.65 -1.86
C THR A 272 7.83 17.38 -2.25
N LYS A 273 8.69 17.05 -1.30
CA LYS A 273 10.07 16.60 -1.54
C LYS A 273 10.12 15.10 -1.34
N LEU A 274 10.15 14.35 -2.44
CA LEU A 274 10.25 12.91 -2.34
C LEU A 274 11.68 12.51 -2.02
N LEU A 275 11.87 12.00 -0.81
CA LEU A 275 13.16 11.55 -0.29
C LEU A 275 13.27 10.02 -0.36
N SER A 276 14.48 9.51 -0.53
CA SER A 276 14.73 8.08 -0.41
C SER A 276 14.58 7.60 1.03
N PRO A 277 13.72 6.60 1.31
CA PRO A 277 13.60 6.04 2.66
C PRO A 277 14.76 5.10 3.02
N VAL A 278 15.53 4.63 2.03
CA VAL A 278 16.57 3.60 2.16
C VAL A 278 17.80 3.93 1.31
N ASN A 279 18.89 3.22 1.55
CA ASN A 279 20.02 3.16 0.63
C ASN A 279 19.71 2.13 -0.46
N GLY A 280 20.06 2.41 -1.70
CA GLY A 280 19.82 1.49 -2.81
C GLY A 280 20.14 2.09 -4.17
N THR A 281 19.63 1.44 -5.20
CA THR A 281 19.82 1.86 -6.60
C THR A 281 18.46 2.15 -7.23
N ILE A 282 18.34 3.27 -7.94
CA ILE A 282 17.10 3.60 -8.68
C ILE A 282 16.89 2.55 -9.78
N SER A 283 15.76 1.85 -9.69
CA SER A 283 15.37 0.85 -10.68
C SER A 283 14.71 1.48 -11.89
N LYS A 284 13.65 2.27 -11.62
CA LYS A 284 12.87 2.95 -12.66
C LYS A 284 12.37 4.30 -12.17
N THR A 285 12.25 5.23 -13.12
CA THR A 285 11.52 6.48 -12.97
C THR A 285 10.27 6.40 -13.85
N TYR A 286 9.09 6.49 -13.23
CA TYR A 286 7.81 6.29 -13.94
C TYR A 286 7.23 7.58 -14.51
N ALA A 287 7.61 8.71 -13.95
CA ALA A 287 7.05 10.01 -14.28
C ALA A 287 8.12 10.95 -14.87
N LYS A 288 7.68 11.98 -15.57
CA LYS A 288 8.51 12.97 -16.25
C LYS A 288 8.32 14.37 -15.68
N PRO A 289 9.31 15.27 -15.81
CA PRO A 289 9.13 16.68 -15.46
C PRO A 289 7.88 17.29 -16.13
N SER A 290 7.16 18.11 -15.38
CA SER A 290 5.89 18.73 -15.74
C SER A 290 4.67 17.81 -15.79
N GLU A 291 4.80 16.53 -15.52
CA GLU A 291 3.69 15.56 -15.42
C GLU A 291 2.92 15.73 -14.12
N LEU A 292 1.60 15.54 -14.18
CA LEU A 292 0.72 15.53 -13.00
C LEU A 292 0.69 14.13 -12.39
N VAL A 293 0.88 14.05 -11.10
CA VAL A 293 0.89 12.78 -10.34
C VAL A 293 -0.21 12.79 -9.29
N ALA A 294 -1.00 11.73 -9.28
CA ALA A 294 -2.04 11.52 -8.27
C ALA A 294 -1.47 10.84 -7.00
N ILE A 295 -2.22 10.91 -5.91
CA ILE A 295 -1.90 10.26 -4.65
C ILE A 295 -1.72 8.76 -4.85
N GLY A 296 -0.64 8.18 -4.29
CA GLY A 296 -0.36 6.75 -4.32
C GLY A 296 0.23 6.25 -5.64
N VAL A 297 0.37 7.09 -6.65
CA VAL A 297 1.02 6.72 -7.92
C VAL A 297 2.54 6.73 -7.70
N PRO A 298 3.24 5.62 -8.00
CA PRO A 298 4.69 5.57 -7.87
C PRO A 298 5.37 6.49 -8.90
N VAL A 299 6.30 7.31 -8.41
CA VAL A 299 7.13 8.22 -9.22
C VAL A 299 8.46 7.57 -9.56
N ALA A 300 9.02 6.83 -8.63
CA ALA A 300 10.28 6.10 -8.80
C ALA A 300 10.24 4.78 -8.02
N SER A 301 11.14 3.86 -8.35
CA SER A 301 11.37 2.64 -7.58
C SER A 301 12.85 2.47 -7.26
N ILE A 302 13.13 1.98 -6.04
CA ILE A 302 14.48 1.75 -5.52
C ILE A 302 14.62 0.27 -5.23
N ILE A 303 15.69 -0.33 -5.72
CA ILE A 303 16.12 -1.68 -5.37
C ILE A 303 17.06 -1.57 -4.17
N LEU A 304 16.84 -2.40 -3.15
CA LEU A 304 17.73 -2.51 -2.01
C LEU A 304 18.99 -3.29 -2.44
N ASP A 305 20.14 -2.65 -2.39
CA ASP A 305 21.42 -3.29 -2.78
C ASP A 305 21.85 -4.37 -1.78
N ASP A 306 21.36 -4.32 -0.53
CA ASP A 306 21.76 -5.23 0.56
C ASP A 306 20.85 -6.46 0.69
N ASP A 307 19.70 -6.51 0.03
CA ASP A 307 18.74 -7.63 0.12
C ASP A 307 18.58 -8.35 -1.22
N ILE A 308 19.70 -8.72 -1.81
CA ILE A 308 19.73 -9.51 -3.05
C ILE A 308 19.49 -10.97 -2.71
N SER A 309 18.50 -11.58 -3.34
CA SER A 309 18.19 -13.01 -3.25
C SER A 309 18.04 -13.64 -4.62
N ILE A 310 18.20 -14.96 -4.69
CA ILE A 310 17.95 -15.72 -5.90
C ILE A 310 16.65 -16.46 -5.73
N SER A 311 15.69 -16.20 -6.60
CA SER A 311 14.44 -16.90 -6.69
C SER A 311 14.62 -18.13 -7.58
N LEU A 312 14.44 -19.32 -7.02
CA LEU A 312 14.56 -20.60 -7.67
C LEU A 312 13.24 -21.35 -7.59
N ASN A 313 12.65 -21.65 -8.74
CA ASN A 313 11.43 -22.48 -8.79
C ASN A 313 11.80 -23.96 -8.79
N VAL A 314 11.44 -24.66 -7.72
CA VAL A 314 11.76 -26.06 -7.49
C VAL A 314 10.49 -26.88 -7.58
N ARG A 315 10.46 -27.92 -8.42
CA ARG A 315 9.33 -28.81 -8.54
C ARG A 315 9.19 -29.68 -7.27
N GLU A 316 7.99 -30.12 -6.99
CA GLU A 316 7.66 -30.91 -5.80
C GLU A 316 8.50 -32.21 -5.70
N ASP A 317 8.79 -32.84 -6.84
CA ASP A 317 9.63 -34.06 -6.90
C ASP A 317 11.11 -33.79 -6.55
N GLN A 318 11.58 -32.55 -6.71
CA GLN A 318 12.94 -32.11 -6.41
C GLN A 318 13.03 -31.38 -5.03
N TYR A 319 11.89 -31.05 -4.44
CA TYR A 319 11.79 -30.28 -3.21
C TYR A 319 12.64 -30.87 -2.07
N ARG A 320 12.56 -32.20 -1.89
CA ARG A 320 13.30 -32.91 -0.83
C ARG A 320 14.82 -32.70 -0.93
N SER A 321 15.35 -32.75 -2.15
CA SER A 321 16.80 -32.58 -2.39
C SER A 321 17.25 -31.17 -2.06
N VAL A 322 16.47 -30.14 -2.40
CA VAL A 322 16.76 -28.74 -2.13
C VAL A 322 16.57 -28.41 -0.64
N TYR A 323 15.52 -28.94 -0.03
CA TYR A 323 15.25 -28.73 1.40
C TYR A 323 16.33 -29.30 2.31
N GLN A 324 16.91 -30.45 1.94
CA GLN A 324 18.02 -31.08 2.68
C GLN A 324 19.37 -30.41 2.43
N ALA A 325 19.56 -29.83 1.26
CA ALA A 325 20.79 -29.12 0.89
C ALA A 325 20.70 -27.67 1.35
N GLN A 326 21.02 -27.41 2.62
CA GLN A 326 20.97 -26.03 3.18
C GLN A 326 21.83 -25.03 2.39
N THR A 327 22.84 -25.52 1.65
CA THR A 327 23.72 -24.74 0.79
C THR A 327 23.82 -25.41 -0.57
N MET A 328 23.70 -24.61 -1.65
CA MET A 328 23.75 -25.08 -3.02
C MET A 328 24.82 -24.30 -3.80
N GLN A 329 25.59 -25.03 -4.63
CA GLN A 329 26.54 -24.42 -5.53
C GLN A 329 25.80 -23.94 -6.79
N GLY A 330 25.92 -22.65 -7.10
CA GLY A 330 25.33 -22.04 -8.27
C GLY A 330 26.39 -21.41 -9.18
N TYR A 331 26.23 -21.59 -10.48
CA TYR A 331 27.05 -20.95 -11.50
C TYR A 331 26.31 -19.70 -12.05
N VAL A 332 26.99 -18.56 -12.05
CA VAL A 332 26.48 -17.29 -12.57
C VAL A 332 27.08 -17.03 -13.95
N PRO A 333 26.37 -17.33 -15.05
CA PRO A 333 26.93 -17.22 -16.39
C PRO A 333 27.42 -15.81 -16.76
N ALA A 334 26.71 -14.78 -16.29
CA ALA A 334 27.06 -13.38 -16.56
C ALA A 334 28.41 -12.95 -15.96
N LEU A 335 28.87 -13.63 -14.91
CA LEU A 335 30.11 -13.32 -14.20
C LEU A 335 31.18 -14.39 -14.41
N ASP A 336 30.84 -15.49 -15.09
CA ASP A 336 31.67 -16.71 -15.23
C ASP A 336 32.22 -17.18 -13.87
N LYS A 337 31.38 -17.12 -12.83
CA LYS A 337 31.75 -17.46 -11.46
C LYS A 337 30.83 -18.50 -10.87
N THR A 338 31.41 -19.39 -10.08
CA THR A 338 30.65 -20.34 -9.24
C THR A 338 30.73 -19.89 -7.80
N ALA A 339 29.57 -19.86 -7.10
CA ALA A 339 29.50 -19.46 -5.71
C ALA A 339 28.54 -20.37 -4.92
N ASN A 340 28.65 -20.35 -3.61
CA ASN A 340 27.74 -21.05 -2.72
C ASN A 340 26.60 -20.12 -2.31
N PHE A 341 25.39 -20.68 -2.33
CA PHE A 341 24.16 -20.00 -1.97
C PHE A 341 23.45 -20.77 -0.86
N LYS A 342 23.05 -20.08 0.18
CA LYS A 342 22.31 -20.63 1.31
C LYS A 342 20.83 -20.42 1.12
N VAL A 343 20.00 -21.40 1.45
CA VAL A 343 18.54 -21.24 1.47
C VAL A 343 18.15 -20.27 2.59
N LYS A 344 17.50 -19.15 2.23
CA LYS A 344 16.98 -18.14 3.15
C LYS A 344 15.58 -18.54 3.64
N ASN A 345 14.69 -18.81 2.72
CA ASN A 345 13.32 -19.25 2.97
C ASN A 345 12.76 -19.99 1.76
N ILE A 346 11.66 -20.69 1.99
CA ILE A 346 10.86 -21.34 0.97
C ILE A 346 9.44 -20.82 1.15
N ASP A 347 8.78 -20.42 0.06
CA ASP A 347 7.42 -19.93 0.12
C ASP A 347 6.47 -21.01 0.61
N ALA A 348 5.51 -20.62 1.47
CA ALA A 348 4.59 -21.54 2.12
C ALA A 348 3.58 -22.18 1.16
N GLU A 349 3.32 -21.51 0.03
CA GLU A 349 2.37 -21.97 -0.98
C GLU A 349 3.10 -22.31 -2.29
N GLY A 350 2.81 -23.49 -2.83
CA GLY A 350 3.30 -23.89 -4.15
C GLY A 350 2.44 -23.26 -5.24
N GLU A 351 3.09 -22.59 -6.19
CA GLU A 351 2.45 -22.10 -7.39
C GLU A 351 2.31 -23.24 -8.44
N PHE A 352 1.29 -23.16 -9.30
CA PHE A 352 1.19 -24.08 -10.42
C PHE A 352 2.34 -23.83 -11.40
N ALA A 353 3.13 -24.85 -11.66
CA ALA A 353 4.10 -24.79 -12.75
C ALA A 353 3.33 -24.51 -14.05
N THR A 354 3.79 -23.53 -14.82
CA THR A 354 3.13 -23.02 -16.04
C THR A 354 3.08 -24.05 -17.19
N ILE A 355 3.60 -25.24 -17.00
CA ILE A 355 3.55 -26.33 -17.95
C ILE A 355 2.30 -27.16 -17.63
N LYS A 356 1.22 -26.88 -18.36
CA LYS A 356 0.07 -27.77 -18.41
C LYS A 356 0.52 -29.13 -19.00
N THR A 357 0.84 -30.07 -18.14
CA THR A 357 0.96 -31.47 -18.56
C THR A 357 -0.44 -31.94 -18.89
N THR A 358 -0.70 -32.07 -20.17
CA THR A 358 -1.92 -32.69 -20.67
C THR A 358 -2.00 -34.09 -20.07
N ARG A 359 -3.10 -34.41 -19.42
CA ARG A 359 -3.43 -35.69 -18.73
C ARG A 359 -3.23 -37.00 -19.51
N GLN A 360 -2.48 -37.00 -20.59
CA GLN A 360 -2.34 -38.18 -21.44
C GLN A 360 -1.31 -39.22 -20.98
N THR A 361 -0.55 -38.97 -19.92
CA THR A 361 0.50 -39.87 -19.43
C THR A 361 0.38 -40.27 -17.94
N GLY A 362 -0.81 -40.15 -17.34
CA GLY A 362 -1.07 -40.72 -16.00
C GLY A 362 -0.36 -40.06 -14.81
N GLY A 363 0.21 -38.87 -14.96
CA GLY A 363 0.85 -38.10 -13.93
C GLY A 363 -0.11 -37.13 -13.21
N TYR A 364 0.14 -36.83 -11.94
CA TYR A 364 -0.54 -35.77 -11.23
C TYR A 364 0.08 -34.39 -11.59
N ASP A 365 -0.68 -33.31 -11.39
CA ASP A 365 -0.18 -31.95 -11.60
C ASP A 365 0.89 -31.63 -10.56
N ILE A 366 2.14 -31.55 -11.00
CA ILE A 366 3.29 -31.24 -10.12
C ILE A 366 3.31 -29.75 -9.86
N ARG A 367 3.32 -29.37 -8.58
CA ARG A 367 3.49 -27.98 -8.15
C ARG A 367 4.96 -27.59 -8.09
N SER A 368 5.24 -26.29 -8.13
CA SER A 368 6.57 -25.74 -7.88
C SER A 368 6.54 -24.83 -6.67
N PHE A 369 7.61 -24.92 -5.88
CA PHE A 369 7.83 -24.05 -4.71
C PHE A 369 8.92 -23.04 -5.06
N LYS A 370 8.71 -21.79 -4.70
CA LYS A 370 9.72 -20.78 -4.86
C LYS A 370 10.65 -20.83 -3.64
N VAL A 371 11.93 -21.01 -3.91
CA VAL A 371 13.00 -21.07 -2.91
C VAL A 371 13.85 -19.81 -3.06
N HIS A 372 14.04 -19.09 -1.98
CA HIS A 372 14.89 -17.92 -1.94
C HIS A 372 16.25 -18.29 -1.37
N LEU A 373 17.30 -18.06 -2.16
CA LEU A 373 18.67 -18.30 -1.77
C LEU A 373 19.42 -16.97 -1.68
N VAL A 374 20.39 -16.91 -0.76
CA VAL A 374 21.29 -15.77 -0.61
C VAL A 374 22.74 -16.24 -0.77
N PRO A 375 23.61 -15.44 -1.37
CA PRO A 375 25.02 -15.79 -1.47
C PRO A 375 25.64 -15.86 -0.06
N GLU A 376 26.45 -16.90 0.23
CA GLU A 376 27.17 -17.02 1.50
C GLU A 376 28.22 -15.93 1.69
N GLN A 377 28.81 -15.47 0.59
CA GLN A 377 29.74 -14.36 0.57
C GLN A 377 29.16 -13.21 -0.24
N ALA A 378 29.35 -11.99 0.24
CA ALA A 378 28.86 -10.80 -0.47
C ALA A 378 29.40 -10.76 -1.91
N MET A 379 28.48 -10.66 -2.86
CA MET A 379 28.77 -10.58 -4.29
C MET A 379 28.25 -9.26 -4.87
N PRO A 380 28.98 -8.14 -4.73
CA PRO A 380 28.52 -6.82 -5.18
C PRO A 380 28.35 -6.71 -6.71
N GLU A 381 28.93 -7.67 -7.44
CA GLU A 381 28.82 -7.77 -8.90
C GLU A 381 27.49 -8.40 -9.35
N LEU A 382 26.77 -9.08 -8.43
CA LEU A 382 25.49 -9.72 -8.73
C LEU A 382 24.41 -8.66 -8.93
N LYS A 383 23.76 -8.66 -10.08
CA LYS A 383 22.72 -7.68 -10.43
C LYS A 383 21.35 -8.36 -10.56
N VAL A 384 20.33 -7.65 -10.17
CA VAL A 384 18.93 -8.07 -10.35
C VAL A 384 18.67 -8.41 -11.81
N GLY A 385 18.01 -9.55 -12.04
CA GLY A 385 17.74 -10.08 -13.38
C GLY A 385 18.77 -11.05 -13.92
N MET A 386 19.96 -11.19 -13.30
CA MET A 386 20.92 -12.22 -13.68
C MET A 386 20.38 -13.62 -13.40
N SER A 387 20.78 -14.59 -14.22
CA SER A 387 20.48 -16.00 -14.01
C SER A 387 21.56 -16.68 -13.20
N VAL A 388 21.16 -17.63 -12.36
CA VAL A 388 22.05 -18.52 -11.61
C VAL A 388 21.62 -19.95 -11.90
N LEU A 389 22.55 -20.79 -12.32
CA LEU A 389 22.30 -22.21 -12.66
C LEU A 389 22.72 -23.10 -11.49
N PHE A 390 21.80 -23.89 -10.99
CA PHE A 390 21.99 -24.84 -9.90
C PHE A 390 21.89 -26.27 -10.44
N LYS A 391 22.83 -27.12 -10.05
CA LYS A 391 22.77 -28.56 -10.35
C LYS A 391 22.18 -29.31 -9.17
N VAL A 392 21.03 -29.91 -9.39
CA VAL A 392 20.32 -30.70 -8.37
C VAL A 392 20.23 -32.14 -8.84
N LYS A 393 20.52 -33.08 -7.96
CA LYS A 393 20.34 -34.50 -8.24
C LYS A 393 18.86 -34.83 -8.17
N GLU A 394 18.33 -35.44 -9.23
CA GLU A 394 16.98 -35.97 -9.23
C GLU A 394 16.86 -37.05 -8.15
N ALA A 395 15.83 -36.98 -7.32
CA ALA A 395 15.60 -38.03 -6.34
C ALA A 395 15.26 -39.33 -7.09
N PRO A 396 15.81 -40.49 -6.66
CA PRO A 396 15.62 -41.77 -7.29
C PRO A 396 14.17 -42.24 -7.28
#